data_361eb4b2a2fe452adc72433944c6e987
#
_entry.id   361eb4b2a2fe452adc72433944c6e987
#
_cell.length_a   1.000
_cell.length_b   1.000
_cell.length_c   1.000
_cell.angle_alpha   90.00
_cell.angle_beta   90.00
_cell.angle_gamma   90.00
#
_symmetry.space_group_name_H-M   'P 1'
#
loop_
_entity.id
_entity.type
_entity.pdbx_description
1 polymer ?
#
loop_
_entity_poly.entity_id
_entity_poly.type
_entity_poly.pdbx_seq_one_letter_code
_entity_poly.pdbx_strand_id
1 'polypeptide(L)'
;MLRADAMTKLDHQDLVARMCALQRELRGVLREHMASQGVEHLSRTVRDDKGDTIFGIDVEVEERLLRRCEEWGEEQHFTLVGEGLAEGGVEFGRSGRGGPPFRLLVDPIDGTRGLMFDKRSAWCLMGAAPDRGPDTQLQDIEVAVMTELPTTRQNISDVLWASRGEATGGARDDLVRETSTALGVAPSGARDLRHGFASVSNYFAGGKALIAELDDAIATRAMGGWNPDKAEVYSDQYICSGGQLAEVALGRDRFVLDVRPLVYTKLGVASSLACRPYDLAASLVATQAGCVLCDPFGAPLRAPLDVTTNVAFACYANRAIADLLVPIVREEVTRLLG
;
A
#
# COMPACT_ATOMS: atom_id res chain seq x y z
N MET A 1 -5.82 -40.99 14.91
CA MET A 1 -5.54 -40.79 13.51
C MET A 1 -6.48 -39.68 13.05
N LEU A 2 -6.13 -38.41 13.34
CA LEU A 2 -6.90 -37.20 13.02
C LEU A 2 -6.64 -36.85 11.55
N ARG A 3 -7.68 -36.82 10.75
CA ARG A 3 -7.63 -36.29 9.37
C ARG A 3 -7.23 -34.85 9.47
N ALA A 4 -6.09 -34.51 8.89
CA ALA A 4 -5.77 -33.16 8.54
C ALA A 4 -6.86 -32.70 7.55
N ASP A 5 -7.76 -31.81 7.97
CA ASP A 5 -8.67 -31.12 7.06
C ASP A 5 -7.80 -30.39 6.05
N ALA A 6 -7.96 -30.76 4.79
CA ALA A 6 -7.33 -30.07 3.69
C ALA A 6 -7.84 -28.63 3.74
N MET A 7 -7.00 -27.69 4.15
CA MET A 7 -7.25 -26.27 3.95
C MET A 7 -7.60 -26.09 2.48
N THR A 8 -8.78 -25.54 2.21
CA THR A 8 -9.21 -25.25 0.84
C THR A 8 -8.17 -24.31 0.24
N LYS A 9 -7.41 -24.81 -0.75
CA LYS A 9 -6.41 -24.00 -1.44
C LYS A 9 -7.14 -22.84 -2.10
N LEU A 10 -6.70 -21.60 -1.84
CA LEU A 10 -7.24 -20.41 -2.48
C LEU A 10 -7.08 -20.54 -3.99
N ASP A 11 -8.15 -20.27 -4.75
CA ASP A 11 -8.03 -20.13 -6.19
C ASP A 11 -7.46 -18.75 -6.51
N HIS A 12 -6.15 -18.69 -6.70
CA HIS A 12 -5.43 -17.43 -6.94
C HIS A 12 -5.90 -16.73 -8.20
N GLN A 13 -6.24 -17.46 -9.25
CA GLN A 13 -6.68 -16.87 -10.52
C GLN A 13 -8.07 -16.24 -10.40
N ASP A 14 -9.00 -16.95 -9.74
CA ASP A 14 -10.33 -16.41 -9.46
C ASP A 14 -10.26 -15.17 -8.57
N LEU A 15 -9.44 -15.20 -7.50
CA LEU A 15 -9.25 -14.05 -6.61
C LEU A 15 -8.66 -12.85 -7.34
N VAL A 16 -7.61 -13.01 -8.16
CA VAL A 16 -7.04 -11.94 -8.98
C VAL A 16 -8.11 -11.34 -9.89
N ALA A 17 -8.88 -12.19 -10.59
CA ALA A 17 -9.91 -11.70 -11.50
C ALA A 17 -11.00 -10.90 -10.79
N ARG A 18 -11.51 -11.40 -9.66
CA ARG A 18 -12.54 -10.74 -8.84
C ARG A 18 -12.03 -9.42 -8.23
N MET A 19 -10.85 -9.42 -7.66
CA MET A 19 -10.25 -8.22 -7.06
C MET A 19 -9.97 -7.16 -8.13
N CYS A 20 -9.44 -7.52 -9.30
CA CYS A 20 -9.25 -6.60 -10.43
C CYS A 20 -10.58 -6.00 -10.91
N ALA A 21 -11.64 -6.82 -11.04
CA ALA A 21 -12.94 -6.36 -11.46
C ALA A 21 -13.55 -5.39 -10.44
N LEU A 22 -13.48 -5.74 -9.15
CA LEU A 22 -13.99 -4.90 -8.06
C LEU A 22 -13.26 -3.56 -8.01
N GLN A 23 -11.92 -3.55 -8.03
CA GLN A 23 -11.15 -2.30 -7.97
C GLN A 23 -11.38 -1.41 -9.19
N ARG A 24 -11.55 -1.97 -10.40
CA ARG A 24 -11.93 -1.18 -11.58
C ARG A 24 -13.32 -0.55 -11.45
N GLU A 25 -14.27 -1.26 -10.83
CA GLU A 25 -15.59 -0.73 -10.54
C GLU A 25 -15.52 0.42 -9.52
N LEU A 26 -14.77 0.24 -8.41
CA LEU A 26 -14.57 1.29 -7.40
C LEU A 26 -13.93 2.53 -8.03
N ARG A 27 -12.92 2.36 -8.90
CA ARG A 27 -12.32 3.44 -9.68
C ARG A 27 -13.35 4.17 -10.54
N GLY A 28 -14.28 3.45 -11.18
CA GLY A 28 -15.35 4.03 -11.98
C GLY A 28 -16.27 4.92 -11.14
N VAL A 29 -16.78 4.39 -10.03
CA VAL A 29 -17.62 5.12 -9.05
C VAL A 29 -16.92 6.38 -8.57
N LEU A 30 -15.67 6.25 -8.17
CA LEU A 30 -14.87 7.37 -7.67
C LEU A 30 -14.69 8.47 -8.72
N ARG A 31 -14.39 8.12 -9.96
CA ARG A 31 -14.25 9.09 -11.06
C ARG A 31 -15.52 9.85 -11.36
N GLU A 32 -16.67 9.15 -11.36
CA GLU A 32 -18.00 9.77 -11.54
C GLU A 32 -18.29 10.75 -10.40
N HIS A 33 -17.98 10.34 -9.15
CA HIS A 33 -18.15 11.19 -7.98
C HIS A 33 -17.26 12.45 -8.06
N MET A 34 -15.98 12.29 -8.36
CA MET A 34 -15.04 13.40 -8.52
C MET A 34 -15.43 14.35 -9.67
N ALA A 35 -15.97 13.83 -10.76
CA ALA A 35 -16.42 14.65 -11.89
C ALA A 35 -17.70 15.46 -11.58
N SER A 36 -18.55 14.98 -10.67
CA SER A 36 -19.82 15.59 -10.31
C SER A 36 -19.73 16.54 -9.11
N GLN A 37 -18.71 16.42 -8.26
CA GLN A 37 -18.56 17.15 -7.01
C GLN A 37 -17.32 18.08 -7.03
N GLY A 38 -17.43 19.22 -6.33
CA GLY A 38 -16.27 20.11 -6.15
C GLY A 38 -15.38 19.66 -4.98
N VAL A 39 -14.14 20.18 -4.97
CA VAL A 39 -13.13 19.88 -3.93
C VAL A 39 -13.66 20.09 -2.51
N GLU A 40 -14.48 21.13 -2.27
CA GLU A 40 -15.05 21.41 -0.96
C GLU A 40 -15.94 20.27 -0.46
N HIS A 41 -16.72 19.65 -1.35
CA HIS A 41 -17.54 18.50 -1.00
C HIS A 41 -16.69 17.25 -0.76
N LEU A 42 -15.77 16.95 -1.65
CA LEU A 42 -14.89 15.78 -1.58
C LEU A 42 -14.00 15.78 -0.32
N SER A 43 -13.51 16.96 0.08
CA SER A 43 -12.62 17.13 1.23
C SER A 43 -13.34 17.37 2.56
N ARG A 44 -14.70 17.38 2.56
CA ARG A 44 -15.47 17.56 3.78
C ARG A 44 -15.30 16.33 4.69
N THR A 45 -14.88 16.56 5.95
CA THR A 45 -14.87 15.52 6.97
C THR A 45 -16.30 15.05 7.27
N VAL A 46 -16.56 13.77 7.10
CA VAL A 46 -17.84 13.11 7.40
C VAL A 46 -17.79 12.48 8.76
N ARG A 47 -16.71 11.80 9.10
CA ARG A 47 -16.46 11.14 10.38
C ARG A 47 -15.02 11.36 10.78
N ASP A 48 -14.77 11.65 12.04
CA ASP A 48 -13.43 11.82 12.59
C ASP A 48 -13.34 10.99 13.87
N ASP A 49 -12.94 9.74 13.71
CA ASP A 49 -12.74 8.79 14.79
C ASP A 49 -11.25 8.76 15.18
N LYS A 50 -10.93 8.24 16.36
CA LYS A 50 -9.56 8.21 16.90
C LYS A 50 -8.62 7.50 15.95
N GLY A 51 -8.05 8.26 15.03
CA GLY A 51 -6.98 7.80 14.14
C GLY A 51 -7.37 7.61 12.70
N ASP A 52 -8.63 7.79 12.37
CA ASP A 52 -9.12 7.66 11.02
C ASP A 52 -10.12 8.78 10.71
N THR A 53 -9.89 9.49 9.61
CA THR A 53 -10.73 10.60 9.15
C THR A 53 -11.34 10.24 7.81
N ILE A 54 -12.66 9.96 7.80
CA ILE A 54 -13.43 9.66 6.59
C ILE A 54 -13.89 10.98 5.96
N PHE A 55 -13.56 11.17 4.70
CA PHE A 55 -13.92 12.31 3.90
C PHE A 55 -15.14 12.02 3.01
N GLY A 56 -15.71 13.07 2.41
CA GLY A 56 -16.84 12.92 1.49
C GLY A 56 -16.55 12.01 0.30
N ILE A 57 -15.29 11.95 -0.13
CA ILE A 57 -14.83 11.11 -1.25
C ILE A 57 -14.89 9.61 -0.92
N ASP A 58 -14.77 9.21 0.34
CA ASP A 58 -14.65 7.81 0.75
C ASP A 58 -16.01 7.10 0.79
N VAL A 59 -17.10 7.84 1.09
CA VAL A 59 -18.42 7.26 1.45
C VAL A 59 -19.00 6.39 0.34
N GLU A 60 -19.06 6.87 -0.90
CA GLU A 60 -19.68 6.11 -2.01
C GLU A 60 -18.84 4.89 -2.40
N VAL A 61 -17.52 4.98 -2.25
CA VAL A 61 -16.59 3.88 -2.54
C VAL A 61 -16.75 2.78 -1.48
N GLU A 62 -16.85 3.15 -0.19
CA GLU A 62 -17.08 2.21 0.92
C GLU A 62 -18.43 1.48 0.74
N GLU A 63 -19.52 2.21 0.46
CA GLU A 63 -20.85 1.62 0.22
C GLU A 63 -20.83 0.63 -0.97
N ARG A 64 -20.13 0.98 -2.05
CA ARG A 64 -20.00 0.10 -3.22
C ARG A 64 -19.17 -1.13 -2.90
N LEU A 65 -18.07 -0.98 -2.18
CA LEU A 65 -17.23 -2.09 -1.72
C LEU A 65 -18.05 -3.10 -0.91
N LEU A 66 -18.76 -2.63 0.12
CA LEU A 66 -19.56 -3.49 1.00
C LEU A 66 -20.66 -4.25 0.23
N ARG A 67 -21.39 -3.57 -0.66
CA ARG A 67 -22.41 -4.20 -1.50
C ARG A 67 -21.83 -5.31 -2.38
N ARG A 68 -20.66 -5.08 -3.00
CA ARG A 68 -20.00 -6.10 -3.82
C ARG A 68 -19.45 -7.24 -2.98
N CYS A 69 -19.03 -6.99 -1.76
CA CYS A 69 -18.66 -8.03 -0.81
C CYS A 69 -19.87 -8.88 -0.37
N GLU A 70 -21.06 -8.30 -0.20
CA GLU A 70 -22.31 -9.04 0.04
C GLU A 70 -22.62 -10.00 -1.12
N GLU A 71 -22.58 -9.50 -2.37
CA GLU A 71 -22.79 -10.32 -3.57
C GLU A 71 -21.74 -11.44 -3.69
N TRP A 72 -20.47 -11.13 -3.43
CA TRP A 72 -19.40 -12.11 -3.42
C TRP A 72 -19.59 -13.16 -2.31
N GLY A 73 -20.11 -12.73 -1.15
CA GLY A 73 -20.47 -13.58 -0.02
C GLY A 73 -21.53 -14.64 -0.31
N GLU A 74 -22.37 -14.46 -1.36
CA GLU A 74 -23.32 -15.50 -1.80
C GLU A 74 -22.59 -16.75 -2.32
N GLU A 75 -21.39 -16.59 -2.87
CA GLU A 75 -20.57 -17.65 -3.47
C GLU A 75 -19.43 -18.12 -2.56
N GLN A 76 -18.84 -17.22 -1.80
CA GLN A 76 -17.63 -17.49 -0.99
C GLN A 76 -17.77 -16.90 0.41
N HIS A 77 -17.24 -17.61 1.41
CA HIS A 77 -17.20 -17.14 2.78
C HIS A 77 -15.82 -16.52 3.06
N PHE A 78 -15.77 -15.26 3.52
CA PHE A 78 -14.53 -14.56 3.83
C PHE A 78 -14.73 -13.47 4.90
N THR A 79 -13.63 -13.00 5.48
CA THR A 79 -13.61 -11.83 6.37
C THR A 79 -12.97 -10.66 5.63
N LEU A 80 -13.67 -9.53 5.52
CA LEU A 80 -13.13 -8.27 5.04
C LEU A 80 -12.56 -7.48 6.21
N VAL A 81 -11.30 -7.06 6.10
CA VAL A 81 -10.60 -6.20 7.05
C VAL A 81 -10.12 -4.97 6.30
N GLY A 82 -10.36 -3.76 6.76
CA GLY A 82 -9.95 -2.57 6.04
C GLY A 82 -10.24 -1.27 6.78
N GLU A 83 -9.74 -0.18 6.19
CA GLU A 83 -9.96 1.17 6.67
C GLU A 83 -11.47 1.45 6.85
N GLY A 84 -11.83 2.13 7.92
CA GLY A 84 -13.23 2.50 8.23
C GLY A 84 -14.11 1.35 8.73
N LEU A 85 -13.64 0.09 8.72
CA LEU A 85 -14.39 -1.08 9.16
C LEU A 85 -14.13 -1.42 10.64
N ALA A 86 -14.95 -2.29 11.20
CA ALA A 86 -14.77 -2.79 12.56
C ALA A 86 -13.40 -3.47 12.73
N GLU A 87 -12.77 -3.33 13.90
CA GLU A 87 -11.41 -3.81 14.19
C GLU A 87 -11.20 -5.31 13.90
N GLY A 88 -12.23 -6.14 14.10
CA GLY A 88 -12.20 -7.58 13.78
C GLY A 88 -12.51 -7.92 12.32
N GLY A 89 -12.89 -6.92 11.52
CA GLY A 89 -13.40 -7.10 10.16
C GLY A 89 -14.89 -7.43 10.12
N VAL A 90 -15.39 -7.62 8.91
CA VAL A 90 -16.79 -7.97 8.60
C VAL A 90 -16.80 -9.30 7.86
N GLU A 91 -17.56 -10.29 8.38
CA GLU A 91 -17.75 -11.57 7.71
C GLU A 91 -18.84 -11.49 6.63
N PHE A 92 -18.54 -12.03 5.46
CA PHE A 92 -19.46 -12.20 4.34
C PHE A 92 -19.62 -13.67 3.98
N GLY A 93 -20.84 -14.05 3.61
CA GLY A 93 -21.18 -15.43 3.28
C GLY A 93 -21.63 -16.24 4.49
N ARG A 94 -21.88 -17.53 4.27
CA ARG A 94 -22.41 -18.41 5.30
C ARG A 94 -21.29 -19.19 5.95
N SER A 95 -21.24 -19.14 7.28
CA SER A 95 -20.33 -19.97 8.07
C SER A 95 -20.56 -21.46 7.79
N GLY A 96 -19.59 -22.08 7.13
CA GLY A 96 -19.43 -23.54 7.17
C GLY A 96 -18.86 -23.98 8.53
N ARG A 97 -18.70 -25.27 8.75
CA ARG A 97 -17.95 -25.75 9.92
C ARG A 97 -16.47 -25.39 9.69
N GLY A 98 -15.94 -24.39 10.40
CA GLY A 98 -14.50 -24.07 10.36
C GLY A 98 -14.16 -22.58 10.16
N GLY A 99 -15.15 -21.68 10.09
CA GLY A 99 -14.92 -20.24 9.85
C GLY A 99 -14.60 -19.88 8.40
N PRO A 100 -14.32 -18.60 8.09
CA PRO A 100 -14.00 -18.14 6.74
C PRO A 100 -12.64 -18.70 6.27
N PRO A 101 -12.53 -19.14 5.00
CA PRO A 101 -11.29 -19.72 4.48
C PRO A 101 -10.19 -18.69 4.24
N PHE A 102 -10.54 -17.39 4.05
CA PHE A 102 -9.56 -16.32 3.84
C PHE A 102 -10.02 -14.98 4.41
N ARG A 103 -9.03 -14.11 4.62
CA ARG A 103 -9.20 -12.69 4.93
C ARG A 103 -8.81 -11.87 3.72
N LEU A 104 -9.65 -10.88 3.43
CA LEU A 104 -9.39 -9.86 2.42
C LEU A 104 -9.06 -8.55 3.15
N LEU A 105 -7.80 -8.13 3.08
CA LEU A 105 -7.36 -6.84 3.59
C LEU A 105 -7.53 -5.80 2.50
N VAL A 106 -8.14 -4.66 2.80
CA VAL A 106 -8.44 -3.62 1.81
C VAL A 106 -8.14 -2.23 2.32
N ASP A 107 -7.56 -1.41 1.46
CA ASP A 107 -7.61 0.05 1.51
C ASP A 107 -8.31 0.53 0.23
N PRO A 108 -9.53 1.05 0.32
CA PRO A 108 -10.27 1.46 -0.87
C PRO A 108 -9.64 2.67 -1.57
N ILE A 109 -9.00 3.60 -0.82
CA ILE A 109 -8.40 4.83 -1.36
C ILE A 109 -7.14 5.21 -0.57
N ASP A 110 -6.05 4.43 -0.68
CA ASP A 110 -4.76 4.87 -0.13
C ASP A 110 -4.27 6.11 -0.89
N GLY A 111 -4.13 7.21 -0.16
CA GLY A 111 -3.77 8.51 -0.73
C GLY A 111 -4.95 9.46 -0.90
N THR A 112 -6.05 9.27 -0.18
CA THR A 112 -7.27 10.09 -0.18
C THR A 112 -6.96 11.59 -0.20
N ARG A 113 -6.00 12.05 0.61
CA ARG A 113 -5.64 13.49 0.70
C ARG A 113 -5.09 14.07 -0.60
N GLY A 114 -4.33 13.30 -1.36
CA GLY A 114 -3.84 13.72 -2.68
C GLY A 114 -4.96 13.79 -3.71
N LEU A 115 -5.85 12.81 -3.68
CA LEU A 115 -6.92 12.63 -4.64
C LEU A 115 -8.08 13.60 -4.44
N MET A 116 -8.57 13.80 -3.20
CA MET A 116 -9.69 14.70 -2.92
C MET A 116 -9.42 16.16 -3.30
N PHE A 117 -8.14 16.58 -3.34
CA PHE A 117 -7.72 17.88 -3.87
C PHE A 117 -7.31 17.84 -5.34
N ASP A 118 -7.56 16.74 -6.04
CA ASP A 118 -7.22 16.53 -7.46
C ASP A 118 -5.73 16.80 -7.78
N LYS A 119 -4.85 16.57 -6.82
CA LYS A 119 -3.40 16.84 -6.93
C LYS A 119 -2.62 15.69 -7.50
N ARG A 120 -2.87 14.47 -7.00
CA ARG A 120 -2.15 13.25 -7.33
C ARG A 120 -3.08 12.05 -7.23
N SER A 121 -2.84 11.02 -8.05
CA SER A 121 -3.55 9.75 -7.98
C SER A 121 -3.39 9.10 -6.60
N ALA A 122 -4.38 8.29 -6.24
CA ALA A 122 -4.38 7.38 -5.12
C ALA A 122 -4.33 5.93 -5.62
N TRP A 123 -4.39 4.96 -4.73
CA TRP A 123 -4.44 3.55 -5.08
C TRP A 123 -5.52 2.82 -4.29
N CYS A 124 -6.27 1.94 -4.94
CA CYS A 124 -7.07 0.94 -4.27
C CYS A 124 -6.21 -0.31 -4.07
N LEU A 125 -6.12 -0.79 -2.84
CA LEU A 125 -5.22 -1.87 -2.44
C LEU A 125 -6.04 -3.04 -1.89
N MET A 126 -5.75 -4.27 -2.34
CA MET A 126 -6.36 -5.49 -1.79
C MET A 126 -5.31 -6.60 -1.68
N GLY A 127 -5.40 -7.36 -0.57
CA GLY A 127 -4.58 -8.55 -0.35
C GLY A 127 -5.39 -9.66 0.31
N ALA A 128 -5.35 -10.87 -0.24
CA ALA A 128 -6.01 -12.04 0.31
C ALA A 128 -5.01 -12.98 0.97
N ALA A 129 -5.31 -13.40 2.21
CA ALA A 129 -4.51 -14.34 3.00
C ALA A 129 -5.40 -15.46 3.54
N PRO A 130 -4.91 -16.71 3.69
CA PRO A 130 -5.61 -17.75 4.44
C PRO A 130 -5.99 -17.25 5.84
N ASP A 131 -7.23 -17.45 6.27
CA ASP A 131 -7.68 -16.98 7.59
C ASP A 131 -7.12 -17.86 8.72
N ARG A 132 -6.35 -17.23 9.60
CA ARG A 132 -5.82 -17.79 10.83
C ARG A 132 -6.32 -17.04 12.08
N GLY A 133 -7.45 -16.34 11.91
CA GLY A 133 -7.95 -15.45 12.94
C GLY A 133 -6.99 -14.29 13.23
N PRO A 134 -6.79 -13.93 14.50
CA PRO A 134 -5.89 -12.85 14.91
C PRO A 134 -4.42 -13.08 14.55
N ASP A 135 -4.03 -14.34 14.29
CA ASP A 135 -2.64 -14.71 13.97
C ASP A 135 -2.29 -14.51 12.49
N THR A 136 -3.27 -14.13 11.66
CA THR A 136 -3.02 -13.80 10.24
C THR A 136 -2.14 -12.58 10.13
N GLN A 137 -1.05 -12.70 9.35
CA GLN A 137 -0.04 -11.66 9.19
C GLN A 137 0.01 -11.13 7.75
N LEU A 138 0.53 -9.92 7.57
CA LEU A 138 0.73 -9.30 6.26
C LEU A 138 1.54 -10.19 5.29
N GLN A 139 2.54 -10.90 5.81
CA GLN A 139 3.33 -11.86 5.03
C GLN A 139 2.59 -13.14 4.64
N ASP A 140 1.38 -13.39 5.17
CA ASP A 140 0.54 -14.53 4.78
C ASP A 140 -0.28 -14.24 3.51
N ILE A 141 -0.29 -12.98 3.02
CA ILE A 141 -0.97 -12.63 1.78
C ILE A 141 -0.42 -13.47 0.62
N GLU A 142 -1.33 -14.17 -0.07
CA GLU A 142 -1.01 -15.06 -1.20
C GLU A 142 -1.44 -14.46 -2.55
N VAL A 143 -2.42 -13.57 -2.54
CA VAL A 143 -2.90 -12.84 -3.73
C VAL A 143 -3.01 -11.37 -3.38
N ALA A 144 -2.54 -10.50 -4.26
CA ALA A 144 -2.65 -9.06 -4.09
C ALA A 144 -2.98 -8.37 -5.41
N VAL A 145 -3.78 -7.32 -5.34
CA VAL A 145 -4.12 -6.45 -6.47
C VAL A 145 -4.08 -5.00 -6.01
N MET A 146 -3.58 -4.13 -6.86
CA MET A 146 -3.65 -2.69 -6.68
C MET A 146 -4.00 -1.99 -7.98
N THR A 147 -4.91 -1.02 -7.90
CA THR A 147 -5.40 -0.24 -9.05
C THR A 147 -5.20 1.24 -8.78
N GLU A 148 -4.54 1.93 -9.71
CA GLU A 148 -4.40 3.38 -9.64
C GLU A 148 -5.75 4.05 -9.76
N LEU A 149 -6.02 5.01 -8.87
CA LEU A 149 -7.18 5.88 -8.84
C LEU A 149 -6.76 7.26 -9.36
N PRO A 150 -6.93 7.55 -10.66
CA PRO A 150 -6.38 8.73 -11.28
C PRO A 150 -7.16 10.00 -10.90
N THR A 151 -6.47 11.13 -10.91
CA THR A 151 -7.08 12.46 -10.84
C THR A 151 -8.01 12.70 -12.04
N THR A 152 -8.83 13.76 -11.97
CA THR A 152 -9.71 14.13 -13.11
C THR A 152 -8.92 14.51 -14.37
N ARG A 153 -7.64 14.82 -14.22
CA ARG A 153 -6.71 15.24 -15.29
C ARG A 153 -5.97 14.08 -15.95
N GLN A 154 -6.13 12.85 -15.44
CA GLN A 154 -5.48 11.64 -15.92
C GLN A 154 -6.51 10.71 -16.57
N ASN A 155 -6.16 10.17 -17.74
CA ASN A 155 -6.99 9.20 -18.46
C ASN A 155 -6.37 7.80 -18.48
N ILE A 156 -5.21 7.65 -17.87
CA ILE A 156 -4.49 6.38 -17.77
C ILE A 156 -4.51 5.92 -16.33
N SER A 157 -4.69 4.63 -16.13
CA SER A 157 -4.68 3.99 -14.82
C SER A 157 -4.00 2.64 -14.93
N ASP A 158 -3.03 2.39 -14.05
CA ASP A 158 -2.30 1.14 -13.98
C ASP A 158 -3.02 0.17 -13.00
N VAL A 159 -3.04 -1.10 -13.34
CA VAL A 159 -3.56 -2.21 -12.50
C VAL A 159 -2.44 -3.23 -12.36
N LEU A 160 -2.04 -3.54 -11.15
CA LEU A 160 -0.97 -4.48 -10.85
C LEU A 160 -1.50 -5.62 -9.98
N TRP A 161 -1.02 -6.84 -10.20
CA TRP A 161 -1.39 -7.98 -9.38
C TRP A 161 -0.25 -8.97 -9.20
N ALA A 162 -0.31 -9.71 -8.14
CA ALA A 162 0.62 -10.80 -7.86
C ALA A 162 -0.09 -11.97 -7.17
N SER A 163 0.37 -13.16 -7.48
CA SER A 163 0.08 -14.38 -6.74
C SER A 163 1.38 -14.96 -6.21
N ARG A 164 1.36 -15.51 -5.01
CA ARG A 164 2.56 -16.05 -4.37
C ARG A 164 3.20 -17.15 -5.22
N GLY A 165 4.46 -16.96 -5.58
CA GLY A 165 5.23 -17.91 -6.41
C GLY A 165 4.99 -17.79 -7.91
N GLU A 166 4.21 -16.79 -8.35
CA GLU A 166 3.97 -16.50 -9.76
C GLU A 166 4.61 -15.15 -10.16
N ALA A 167 4.77 -14.92 -11.44
CA ALA A 167 5.25 -13.63 -11.94
C ALA A 167 4.19 -12.53 -11.67
N THR A 168 4.65 -11.34 -11.32
CA THR A 168 3.78 -10.16 -11.19
C THR A 168 3.21 -9.78 -12.55
N GLY A 169 1.90 -9.56 -12.61
CA GLY A 169 1.21 -9.08 -13.80
C GLY A 169 0.83 -7.60 -13.69
N GLY A 170 0.61 -6.98 -14.84
CA GLY A 170 0.13 -5.61 -14.91
C GLY A 170 -0.68 -5.33 -16.17
N ALA A 171 -1.58 -4.36 -16.07
CA ALA A 171 -2.35 -3.81 -17.16
C ALA A 171 -2.38 -2.28 -17.07
N ARG A 172 -2.38 -1.62 -18.20
CA ARG A 172 -2.58 -0.19 -18.34
C ARG A 172 -3.90 0.07 -19.04
N ASP A 173 -4.83 0.66 -18.32
CA ASP A 173 -6.17 1.00 -18.80
C ASP A 173 -6.19 2.44 -19.33
N ASP A 174 -6.61 2.65 -20.59
CA ASP A 174 -6.98 3.95 -21.14
C ASP A 174 -8.49 4.15 -20.91
N LEU A 175 -8.81 5.05 -19.99
CA LEU A 175 -10.18 5.23 -19.48
C LEU A 175 -11.09 6.04 -20.43
N VAL A 176 -10.51 6.65 -21.47
CA VAL A 176 -11.27 7.36 -22.52
C VAL A 176 -11.52 6.44 -23.72
N ARG A 177 -10.52 5.63 -24.08
CA ARG A 177 -10.64 4.68 -25.18
C ARG A 177 -11.27 3.37 -24.78
N GLU A 178 -11.42 3.14 -23.47
CA GLU A 178 -11.91 1.88 -22.88
C GLU A 178 -11.08 0.67 -23.35
N THR A 179 -9.77 0.84 -23.41
CA THR A 179 -8.83 -0.20 -23.83
C THR A 179 -7.85 -0.53 -22.71
N SER A 180 -7.39 -1.77 -22.67
CA SER A 180 -6.40 -2.24 -21.72
C SER A 180 -5.24 -2.89 -22.47
N THR A 181 -4.01 -2.56 -22.07
CA THR A 181 -2.80 -3.14 -22.64
C THR A 181 -1.94 -3.74 -21.53
N ALA A 182 -1.16 -4.78 -21.86
CA ALA A 182 -0.25 -5.37 -20.89
C ALA A 182 0.80 -4.35 -20.43
N LEU A 183 1.03 -4.30 -19.10
CA LEU A 183 2.04 -3.48 -18.45
C LEU A 183 3.12 -4.38 -17.86
N GLY A 184 4.37 -4.15 -18.23
CA GLY A 184 5.51 -4.80 -17.58
C GLY A 184 5.74 -4.22 -16.19
N VAL A 185 5.82 -5.08 -15.19
CA VAL A 185 6.14 -4.69 -13.80
C VAL A 185 7.59 -5.11 -13.55
N ALA A 186 8.48 -4.13 -13.51
CA ALA A 186 9.90 -4.38 -13.33
C ALA A 186 10.54 -3.22 -12.51
N PRO A 187 11.08 -3.51 -11.33
CA PRO A 187 11.82 -2.53 -10.54
C PRO A 187 13.07 -2.03 -11.26
N SER A 188 13.60 -0.88 -10.79
CA SER A 188 14.84 -0.34 -11.33
C SER A 188 16.01 -1.32 -11.19
N GLY A 189 16.78 -1.51 -12.26
CA GLY A 189 18.04 -2.28 -12.26
C GLY A 189 19.26 -1.48 -11.76
N ALA A 190 19.07 -0.25 -11.27
CA ALA A 190 20.15 0.58 -10.74
C ALA A 190 20.83 -0.08 -9.53
N ARG A 191 22.11 0.27 -9.31
CA ARG A 191 22.92 -0.27 -8.21
C ARG A 191 23.26 0.75 -7.13
N ASP A 192 22.89 2.01 -7.33
CA ASP A 192 23.03 3.12 -6.41
C ASP A 192 21.86 4.11 -6.55
N LEU A 193 21.87 5.22 -5.80
CA LEU A 193 20.80 6.22 -5.83
C LEU A 193 21.00 7.32 -6.90
N ARG A 194 22.16 7.37 -7.60
CA ARG A 194 22.48 8.47 -8.52
C ARG A 194 21.48 8.58 -9.65
N HIS A 195 20.99 9.82 -9.84
CA HIS A 195 20.03 10.17 -10.88
C HIS A 195 18.71 9.38 -10.80
N GLY A 196 18.25 9.13 -9.57
CA GLY A 196 16.98 8.45 -9.30
C GLY A 196 16.25 9.01 -8.10
N PHE A 197 15.00 8.63 -7.99
CA PHE A 197 14.17 8.98 -6.84
C PHE A 197 14.44 8.04 -5.68
N ALA A 198 14.59 8.66 -4.50
CA ALA A 198 14.71 7.98 -3.21
C ALA A 198 14.19 8.92 -2.14
N SER A 199 13.34 8.47 -1.23
CA SER A 199 12.73 9.35 -0.25
C SER A 199 12.44 8.68 1.08
N VAL A 200 12.44 9.50 2.14
CA VAL A 200 11.90 9.18 3.45
C VAL A 200 10.57 9.92 3.62
N SER A 201 9.51 9.21 3.99
CA SER A 201 8.16 9.76 4.12
C SER A 201 8.10 10.91 5.14
N ASN A 202 7.89 12.15 4.67
CA ASN A 202 7.98 13.39 5.46
C ASN A 202 6.84 14.39 5.16
N TYR A 203 5.62 13.91 4.98
CA TYR A 203 4.51 14.74 4.51
C TYR A 203 3.58 15.25 5.63
N PHE A 204 3.56 14.65 6.82
CA PHE A 204 2.74 15.12 7.95
C PHE A 204 3.53 15.97 8.93
N ALA A 205 2.87 16.86 9.65
CA ALA A 205 3.45 17.63 10.73
C ALA A 205 3.84 16.72 11.91
N GLY A 206 4.82 17.17 12.69
CA GLY A 206 5.38 16.41 13.81
C GLY A 206 6.59 15.59 13.40
N GLY A 207 7.77 15.94 13.91
CA GLY A 207 9.02 15.22 13.67
C GLY A 207 9.67 15.43 12.30
N LYS A 208 9.17 16.35 11.46
CA LYS A 208 9.73 16.63 10.12
C LYS A 208 11.22 16.90 10.11
N ALA A 209 11.74 17.59 11.13
CA ALA A 209 13.16 17.89 11.22
C ALA A 209 14.01 16.63 11.40
N LEU A 210 13.56 15.68 12.25
CA LEU A 210 14.24 14.39 12.44
C LEU A 210 14.22 13.57 11.16
N ILE A 211 13.08 13.54 10.45
CA ILE A 211 12.95 12.81 9.19
C ILE A 211 13.84 13.43 8.11
N ALA A 212 13.91 14.77 8.03
CA ALA A 212 14.76 15.46 7.06
C ALA A 212 16.25 15.21 7.34
N GLU A 213 16.66 15.20 8.62
CA GLU A 213 18.04 14.84 9.00
C GLU A 213 18.36 13.40 8.60
N LEU A 214 17.41 12.48 8.81
CA LEU A 214 17.57 11.08 8.43
C LEU A 214 17.69 10.90 6.91
N ASP A 215 16.83 11.56 6.13
CA ASP A 215 16.83 11.53 4.66
C ASP A 215 18.17 12.05 4.09
N ASP A 216 18.62 13.23 4.56
CA ASP A 216 19.90 13.82 4.16
C ASP A 216 21.09 12.92 4.53
N ALA A 217 21.10 12.35 5.75
CA ALA A 217 22.18 11.48 6.20
C ALA A 217 22.25 10.19 5.36
N ILE A 218 21.10 9.55 5.06
CA ILE A 218 21.04 8.34 4.23
C ILE A 218 21.55 8.65 2.83
N ALA A 219 21.03 9.69 2.19
CA ALA A 219 21.41 10.08 0.83
C ALA A 219 22.90 10.41 0.75
N THR A 220 23.40 11.26 1.64
CA THR A 220 24.82 11.66 1.69
C THR A 220 25.74 10.45 1.87
N ARG A 221 25.43 9.55 2.79
CA ARG A 221 26.24 8.34 3.02
C ARG A 221 26.20 7.36 1.84
N ALA A 222 25.02 7.15 1.27
CA ALA A 222 24.86 6.27 0.12
C ALA A 222 25.63 6.76 -1.12
N MET A 223 25.82 8.06 -1.24
CA MET A 223 26.56 8.71 -2.33
C MET A 223 28.07 8.84 -2.07
N GLY A 224 28.52 8.56 -0.85
CA GLY A 224 29.92 8.76 -0.44
C GLY A 224 30.30 10.22 -0.23
N GLY A 225 29.32 11.08 0.01
CA GLY A 225 29.46 12.51 0.23
C GLY A 225 28.45 13.33 -0.58
N TRP A 226 28.21 14.56 -0.18
CA TRP A 226 27.34 15.50 -0.89
C TRP A 226 28.15 16.33 -1.90
N ASN A 227 27.60 16.49 -3.12
CA ASN A 227 28.16 17.34 -4.15
C ASN A 227 27.28 18.59 -4.32
N PRO A 228 27.74 19.81 -3.96
CA PRO A 228 26.95 21.03 -4.03
C PRO A 228 26.57 21.47 -5.46
N ASP A 229 27.30 20.95 -6.45
CA ASP A 229 27.13 21.37 -7.85
C ASP A 229 26.19 20.42 -8.64
N LYS A 230 25.68 19.36 -8.01
CA LYS A 230 24.88 18.34 -8.70
C LYS A 230 23.70 17.86 -7.87
N ALA A 231 22.53 17.86 -8.47
CA ALA A 231 21.36 17.11 -7.94
C ALA A 231 21.51 15.62 -8.33
N GLU A 232 22.05 14.81 -7.43
CA GLU A 232 22.35 13.41 -7.72
C GLU A 232 21.24 12.45 -7.26
N VAL A 233 20.43 12.83 -6.24
CA VAL A 233 19.28 12.06 -5.73
C VAL A 233 18.08 12.98 -5.69
N TYR A 234 16.92 12.47 -6.08
CA TYR A 234 15.68 13.23 -6.10
C TYR A 234 14.70 12.67 -5.05
N SER A 235 13.91 13.56 -4.43
CA SER A 235 12.87 13.16 -3.48
C SER A 235 11.51 13.67 -3.94
N ASP A 236 10.50 12.81 -3.85
CA ASP A 236 9.10 13.15 -4.09
C ASP A 236 8.24 12.60 -2.95
N GLN A 237 7.44 13.47 -2.34
CA GLN A 237 6.60 13.12 -1.19
C GLN A 237 5.21 12.66 -1.65
N TYR A 238 5.08 11.37 -1.95
CA TYR A 238 3.82 10.75 -2.30
C TYR A 238 3.06 10.30 -1.03
N ILE A 239 1.94 10.98 -0.71
CA ILE A 239 1.10 10.68 0.48
C ILE A 239 0.20 9.47 0.16
N CYS A 240 0.82 8.31 -0.01
CA CYS A 240 0.17 7.06 -0.40
C CYS A 240 1.20 5.94 -0.26
N SER A 241 1.10 5.10 0.76
CA SER A 241 2.11 4.07 1.04
C SER A 241 2.12 2.98 -0.04
N GLY A 242 0.94 2.51 -0.45
CA GLY A 242 0.82 1.57 -1.58
C GLY A 242 1.29 2.17 -2.89
N GLY A 243 0.99 3.47 -3.13
CA GLY A 243 1.50 4.19 -4.30
C GLY A 243 3.01 4.29 -4.31
N GLN A 244 3.67 4.52 -3.18
CA GLN A 244 5.13 4.47 -3.06
C GLN A 244 5.67 3.08 -3.43
N LEU A 245 5.00 1.99 -2.98
CA LEU A 245 5.39 0.63 -3.38
C LEU A 245 5.20 0.39 -4.89
N ALA A 246 4.14 0.94 -5.49
CA ALA A 246 3.93 0.87 -6.94
C ALA A 246 5.03 1.60 -7.71
N GLU A 247 5.45 2.79 -7.27
CA GLU A 247 6.54 3.54 -7.91
C GLU A 247 7.87 2.76 -7.87
N VAL A 248 8.16 2.07 -6.75
CA VAL A 248 9.35 1.19 -6.66
C VAL A 248 9.19 -0.03 -7.56
N ALA A 249 8.04 -0.71 -7.55
CA ALA A 249 7.77 -1.91 -8.36
C ALA A 249 7.78 -1.64 -9.87
N LEU A 250 7.41 -0.43 -10.29
CA LEU A 250 7.42 0.03 -11.68
C LEU A 250 8.77 0.65 -12.10
N GLY A 251 9.78 0.65 -11.23
CA GLY A 251 11.13 1.11 -11.53
C GLY A 251 11.28 2.64 -11.59
N ARG A 252 10.30 3.40 -11.11
CA ARG A 252 10.32 4.86 -11.05
C ARG A 252 11.13 5.34 -9.84
N ASP A 253 10.89 4.72 -8.67
CA ASP A 253 11.64 4.96 -7.43
C ASP A 253 12.65 3.85 -7.19
N ARG A 254 13.75 4.16 -6.52
CA ARG A 254 14.80 3.21 -6.12
C ARG A 254 14.69 2.79 -4.66
N PHE A 255 14.15 3.67 -3.84
CA PHE A 255 14.08 3.50 -2.39
C PHE A 255 12.96 4.35 -1.80
N VAL A 256 12.24 3.77 -0.85
CA VAL A 256 11.31 4.47 0.02
C VAL A 256 11.44 3.94 1.44
N LEU A 257 11.36 4.85 2.42
CA LEU A 257 11.43 4.54 3.85
C LEU A 257 10.31 5.27 4.59
N ASP A 258 9.53 4.56 5.37
CA ASP A 258 8.56 5.15 6.30
C ASP A 258 8.93 4.80 7.75
N VAL A 259 9.41 5.78 8.48
CA VAL A 259 9.78 5.69 9.90
C VAL A 259 8.89 6.52 10.82
N ARG A 260 7.76 7.02 10.31
CA ARG A 260 6.83 7.85 11.10
C ARG A 260 6.46 7.22 12.46
N PRO A 261 6.16 5.90 12.57
CA PRO A 261 5.92 5.27 13.85
C PRO A 261 7.07 5.43 14.85
N LEU A 262 8.31 5.27 14.39
CA LEU A 262 9.51 5.39 15.22
C LEU A 262 9.72 6.84 15.68
N VAL A 263 9.49 7.81 14.78
CA VAL A 263 9.58 9.24 15.11
C VAL A 263 8.56 9.61 16.17
N TYR A 264 7.31 9.16 16.05
CA TYR A 264 6.27 9.44 17.05
C TYR A 264 6.60 8.82 18.40
N THR A 265 7.12 7.60 18.41
CA THR A 265 7.64 6.95 19.62
C THR A 265 8.77 7.78 20.27
N LYS A 266 9.74 8.24 19.48
CA LYS A 266 10.85 9.11 19.95
C LYS A 266 10.36 10.41 20.56
N LEU A 267 9.31 10.99 19.99
CA LEU A 267 8.71 12.23 20.48
C LEU A 267 7.75 12.02 21.65
N GLY A 268 7.47 10.78 22.04
CA GLY A 268 6.49 10.46 23.09
C GLY A 268 5.05 10.81 22.71
N VAL A 269 4.73 10.80 21.41
CA VAL A 269 3.42 11.18 20.87
C VAL A 269 2.70 9.92 20.36
N ALA A 270 1.48 9.71 20.82
CA ALA A 270 0.57 8.75 20.20
C ALA A 270 0.00 9.39 18.92
N SER A 271 0.29 8.81 17.76
CA SER A 271 -0.22 9.30 16.48
C SER A 271 -0.67 8.14 15.60
N SER A 272 -1.80 8.36 14.97
CA SER A 272 -2.37 7.48 13.93
C SER A 272 -1.92 7.85 12.51
N LEU A 273 -1.21 8.96 12.35
CA LEU A 273 -0.70 9.44 11.05
C LEU A 273 0.51 8.64 10.58
N ALA A 274 0.43 7.32 10.65
CA ALA A 274 1.45 6.37 10.25
C ALA A 274 0.87 5.37 9.25
N CYS A 275 1.73 4.63 8.56
CA CYS A 275 1.31 3.53 7.72
C CYS A 275 0.65 2.43 8.56
N ARG A 276 -0.42 1.86 8.05
CA ARG A 276 -1.19 0.75 8.61
C ARG A 276 -1.01 -0.52 7.77
N PRO A 277 -1.38 -1.70 8.28
CA PRO A 277 -1.32 -2.92 7.47
C PRO A 277 -2.14 -2.84 6.17
N TYR A 278 -3.29 -2.17 6.16
CA TYR A 278 -4.11 -2.02 4.96
C TYR A 278 -3.45 -1.15 3.89
N ASP A 279 -2.65 -0.14 4.24
CA ASP A 279 -1.82 0.64 3.29
C ASP A 279 -0.77 -0.23 2.59
N LEU A 280 -0.49 -1.43 3.12
CA LEU A 280 0.45 -2.41 2.59
C LEU A 280 -0.24 -3.69 2.07
N ALA A 281 -1.58 -3.69 1.94
CA ALA A 281 -2.36 -4.85 1.51
C ALA A 281 -1.86 -5.45 0.19
N ALA A 282 -1.35 -4.59 -0.71
CA ALA A 282 -0.81 -5.02 -2.00
C ALA A 282 0.72 -5.17 -2.04
N SER A 283 1.41 -5.21 -0.90
CA SER A 283 2.88 -5.29 -0.81
C SER A 283 3.48 -6.52 -1.49
N LEU A 284 2.70 -7.60 -1.65
CA LEU A 284 3.09 -8.77 -2.43
C LEU A 284 3.45 -8.41 -3.87
N VAL A 285 2.81 -7.41 -4.49
CA VAL A 285 3.12 -6.95 -5.84
C VAL A 285 4.58 -6.50 -5.92
N ALA A 286 5.04 -5.65 -5.01
CA ALA A 286 6.43 -5.19 -4.99
C ALA A 286 7.41 -6.34 -4.74
N THR A 287 7.12 -7.22 -3.77
CA THR A 287 8.03 -8.32 -3.43
C THR A 287 8.14 -9.36 -4.55
N GLN A 288 7.03 -9.72 -5.21
CA GLN A 288 7.04 -10.65 -6.34
C GLN A 288 7.65 -10.02 -7.60
N ALA A 289 7.61 -8.69 -7.75
CA ALA A 289 8.33 -8.00 -8.82
C ALA A 289 9.86 -7.99 -8.62
N GLY A 290 10.35 -8.33 -7.41
CA GLY A 290 11.78 -8.40 -7.10
C GLY A 290 12.30 -7.28 -6.20
N CYS A 291 11.40 -6.43 -5.66
CA CYS A 291 11.76 -5.46 -4.64
C CYS A 291 12.11 -6.17 -3.31
N VAL A 292 12.92 -5.52 -2.50
CA VAL A 292 13.21 -5.97 -1.13
C VAL A 292 12.41 -5.11 -0.16
N LEU A 293 11.44 -5.72 0.51
CA LEU A 293 10.61 -5.08 1.53
C LEU A 293 10.98 -5.64 2.91
N CYS A 294 11.30 -4.76 3.85
CA CYS A 294 11.69 -5.13 5.21
C CYS A 294 11.30 -4.04 6.22
N ASP A 295 11.55 -4.27 7.49
CA ASP A 295 11.49 -3.21 8.49
C ASP A 295 12.71 -2.24 8.34
N PRO A 296 12.72 -1.07 9.00
CA PRO A 296 13.84 -0.12 8.90
C PRO A 296 15.19 -0.66 9.40
N PHE A 297 15.20 -1.77 10.12
CA PHE A 297 16.42 -2.42 10.63
C PHE A 297 16.91 -3.56 9.73
N GLY A 298 16.20 -3.85 8.63
CA GLY A 298 16.53 -4.89 7.65
C GLY A 298 16.00 -6.28 7.99
N ALA A 299 15.16 -6.43 9.03
CA ALA A 299 14.47 -7.68 9.33
C ALA A 299 13.21 -7.85 8.45
N PRO A 300 12.74 -9.09 8.24
CA PRO A 300 11.50 -9.32 7.51
C PRO A 300 10.34 -8.51 8.09
N LEU A 301 9.61 -7.79 7.24
CA LEU A 301 8.46 -7.01 7.65
C LEU A 301 7.38 -7.94 8.21
N ARG A 302 6.93 -7.65 9.43
CA ARG A 302 5.87 -8.39 10.13
C ARG A 302 4.84 -7.42 10.66
N ALA A 303 3.58 -7.66 10.35
CA ALA A 303 2.45 -6.91 10.91
C ALA A 303 1.20 -7.81 10.90
N PRO A 304 0.33 -7.75 11.92
CA PRO A 304 -0.97 -8.43 11.88
C PRO A 304 -1.84 -7.84 10.77
N LEU A 305 -2.81 -8.60 10.28
CA LEU A 305 -3.85 -8.09 9.39
C LEU A 305 -4.92 -7.37 10.22
N ASP A 306 -4.61 -6.19 10.70
CA ASP A 306 -5.53 -5.33 11.46
C ASP A 306 -5.56 -3.90 10.89
N VAL A 307 -6.36 -3.04 11.53
CA VAL A 307 -6.56 -1.63 11.13
C VAL A 307 -5.90 -0.64 12.09
N THR A 308 -5.22 -1.11 13.14
CA THR A 308 -4.74 -0.25 14.24
C THR A 308 -3.22 -0.24 14.41
N THR A 309 -2.52 -1.29 13.98
CA THR A 309 -1.07 -1.40 14.13
C THR A 309 -0.33 -0.37 13.26
N ASN A 310 0.57 0.39 13.86
CA ASN A 310 1.48 1.26 13.13
C ASN A 310 2.63 0.45 12.53
N VAL A 311 2.91 0.63 11.24
CA VAL A 311 3.95 -0.11 10.53
C VAL A 311 5.03 0.84 10.01
N ALA A 312 6.29 0.58 10.37
CA ALA A 312 7.45 1.20 9.76
C ALA A 312 8.05 0.23 8.74
N PHE A 313 8.40 0.71 7.55
CA PHE A 313 8.92 -0.15 6.49
C PHE A 313 9.96 0.54 5.62
N ALA A 314 10.78 -0.26 4.95
CA ALA A 314 11.69 0.15 3.89
C ALA A 314 11.46 -0.72 2.65
N CYS A 315 11.37 -0.10 1.47
CA CYS A 315 11.29 -0.81 0.20
C CYS A 315 12.43 -0.36 -0.73
N TYR A 316 13.16 -1.33 -1.22
CA TYR A 316 14.30 -1.14 -2.11
C TYR A 316 13.98 -1.76 -3.47
N ALA A 317 14.31 -1.07 -4.56
CA ALA A 317 13.99 -1.54 -5.92
C ALA A 317 14.57 -2.92 -6.25
N ASN A 318 15.72 -3.27 -5.68
CA ASN A 318 16.36 -4.56 -5.92
C ASN A 318 17.37 -4.91 -4.82
N ARG A 319 17.92 -6.13 -4.90
CA ARG A 319 18.89 -6.63 -3.93
C ARG A 319 20.16 -5.78 -3.83
N ALA A 320 20.66 -5.24 -4.94
CA ALA A 320 21.89 -4.43 -4.93
C ALA A 320 21.69 -3.10 -4.18
N ILE A 321 20.54 -2.46 -4.36
CA ILE A 321 20.16 -1.25 -3.59
C ILE A 321 19.95 -1.62 -2.12
N ALA A 322 19.31 -2.75 -1.81
CA ALA A 322 19.14 -3.19 -0.44
C ALA A 322 20.48 -3.48 0.25
N ASP A 323 21.40 -4.18 -0.41
CA ASP A 323 22.73 -4.47 0.14
C ASP A 323 23.53 -3.20 0.44
N LEU A 324 23.37 -2.14 -0.38
CA LEU A 324 23.96 -0.84 -0.16
C LEU A 324 23.31 -0.10 1.04
N LEU A 325 21.97 -0.04 1.08
CA LEU A 325 21.24 0.88 1.94
C LEU A 325 20.86 0.32 3.30
N VAL A 326 20.55 -0.99 3.43
CA VAL A 326 20.12 -1.58 4.70
C VAL A 326 21.08 -1.28 5.86
N PRO A 327 22.42 -1.43 5.73
CA PRO A 327 23.32 -1.08 6.82
C PRO A 327 23.29 0.42 7.16
N ILE A 328 23.23 1.31 6.15
CA ILE A 328 23.17 2.76 6.33
C ILE A 328 21.87 3.15 7.04
N VAL A 329 20.72 2.67 6.53
CA VAL A 329 19.40 2.97 7.12
C VAL A 329 19.34 2.51 8.58
N ARG A 330 19.75 1.27 8.86
CA ARG A 330 19.76 0.74 10.22
C ARG A 330 20.60 1.58 11.18
N GLU A 331 21.81 1.99 10.78
CA GLU A 331 22.69 2.80 11.59
C GLU A 331 22.11 4.19 11.85
N GLU A 332 21.59 4.87 10.79
CA GLU A 332 21.03 6.21 10.95
C GLU A 332 19.71 6.21 11.73
N VAL A 333 18.84 5.23 11.50
CA VAL A 333 17.60 5.04 12.29
C VAL A 333 17.95 4.79 13.76
N THR A 334 18.95 3.93 14.05
CA THR A 334 19.39 3.69 15.43
C THR A 334 19.99 4.95 16.06
N ARG A 335 20.78 5.72 15.31
CA ARG A 335 21.41 6.97 15.80
C ARG A 335 20.38 8.04 16.15
N LEU A 336 19.38 8.22 15.29
CA LEU A 336 18.43 9.33 15.40
C LEU A 336 17.17 8.98 16.19
N LEU A 337 16.70 7.74 16.09
CA LEU A 337 15.40 7.32 16.61
C LEU A 337 15.48 6.24 17.69
N GLY A 338 16.65 5.68 17.93
CA GLY A 338 16.92 4.70 18.98
C GLY A 338 17.03 5.27 20.39
#